data_307a20fbc8b98383285b6f0a07d6f67a
#
_entry.id   307a20fbc8b98383285b6f0a07d6f67a
#
_cell.length_a   1.000
_cell.length_b   1.000
_cell.length_c   1.000
_cell.angle_alpha   90.00
_cell.angle_beta   90.00
_cell.angle_gamma   90.00
#
_symmetry.space_group_name_H-M   'P 1'
#
loop_
_entity.id
_entity.type
_entity.pdbx_description
1 polymer ?
#
loop_
_entity_poly.entity_id
_entity_poly.type
_entity_poly.pdbx_seq_one_letter_code
_entity_poly.pdbx_strand_id
1 'polypeptide(L)'
;MAIPYIVCRKVDATKKEKPQLWYAVGKKMQKKSGRTERDVAHRVAQRTGFHPGVVEAVLAATGEIIEEELSDGRSVTLRGIGSFQTAVTSKGFEHPEDVLPHSVRLSRVYFKADRMLTLAVKRAGCHRIPFKYYFPKELLTQKNWLINRRNGKRMRWMLISVHHVTL
;
A
#
# COMPACT_ATOMS: atom_id res chain seq x y z
N MET A 1 1.76 -15.88 -9.25
CA MET A 1 1.18 -14.51 -9.19
C MET A 1 2.28 -13.55 -8.85
N ALA A 2 2.24 -12.29 -9.35
CA ALA A 2 3.27 -11.30 -9.08
C ALA A 2 2.63 -9.91 -8.87
N ILE A 3 3.25 -9.07 -8.04
CA ILE A 3 2.73 -7.75 -7.69
C ILE A 3 2.97 -6.80 -8.86
N PRO A 4 1.94 -6.20 -9.46
CA PRO A 4 2.10 -5.30 -10.58
C PRO A 4 2.65 -3.94 -10.14
N TYR A 5 3.61 -3.40 -10.90
CA TYR A 5 4.11 -2.06 -10.68
C TYR A 5 4.23 -1.26 -11.98
N ILE A 6 4.17 0.05 -11.86
CA ILE A 6 4.48 1.01 -12.91
C ILE A 6 5.75 1.78 -12.55
N VAL A 7 6.34 2.45 -13.51
CA VAL A 7 7.50 3.31 -13.30
C VAL A 7 7.06 4.76 -13.47
N CYS A 8 7.26 5.56 -12.44
CA CYS A 8 6.92 6.98 -12.42
C CYS A 8 8.15 7.83 -12.13
N ARG A 9 8.21 9.02 -12.69
CA ARG A 9 9.24 10.01 -12.39
C ARG A 9 8.80 10.79 -11.16
N LYS A 10 9.70 10.89 -10.17
CA LYS A 10 9.46 11.64 -8.92
C LYS A 10 10.69 12.45 -8.56
N VAL A 11 10.46 13.56 -7.88
CA VAL A 11 11.53 14.39 -7.30
C VAL A 11 12.07 13.69 -6.06
N ASP A 12 13.37 13.52 -5.97
CA ASP A 12 14.04 13.03 -4.77
C ASP A 12 14.19 14.20 -3.77
N ALA A 13 13.25 14.29 -2.83
CA ALA A 13 13.23 15.35 -1.82
C ALA A 13 14.37 15.22 -0.78
N THR A 14 15.05 14.07 -0.72
CA THR A 14 16.14 13.84 0.26
C THR A 14 17.44 14.51 -0.15
N LYS A 15 17.60 14.86 -1.43
CA LYS A 15 18.79 15.53 -1.96
C LYS A 15 18.57 17.02 -2.12
N LYS A 16 19.60 17.84 -1.80
CA LYS A 16 19.57 19.31 -1.95
C LYS A 16 19.21 19.76 -3.38
N GLU A 17 19.72 19.05 -4.38
CA GLU A 17 19.50 19.36 -5.82
C GLU A 17 18.14 18.87 -6.34
N LYS A 18 17.34 18.16 -5.51
CA LYS A 18 16.02 17.61 -5.85
C LYS A 18 15.95 16.97 -7.25
N PRO A 19 16.85 16.04 -7.59
CA PRO A 19 16.88 15.44 -8.92
C PRO A 19 15.60 14.65 -9.17
N GLN A 20 15.15 14.64 -10.43
CA GLN A 20 14.02 13.81 -10.84
C GLN A 20 14.51 12.41 -11.21
N LEU A 21 14.08 11.41 -10.47
CA LEU A 21 14.47 10.01 -10.65
C LEU A 21 13.24 9.12 -10.97
N TRP A 22 13.50 7.97 -11.59
CA TRP A 22 12.47 7.00 -11.89
C TRP A 22 12.32 5.99 -10.75
N TYR A 23 11.10 5.86 -10.24
CA TYR A 23 10.76 4.96 -9.14
C TYR A 23 9.72 3.93 -9.57
N ALA A 24 9.85 2.71 -9.04
CA ALA A 24 8.80 1.71 -9.12
C ALA A 24 7.69 2.07 -8.12
N VAL A 25 6.46 2.12 -8.60
CA VAL A 25 5.28 2.39 -7.78
C VAL A 25 4.29 1.24 -7.95
N GLY A 26 3.86 0.65 -6.84
CA GLY A 26 2.87 -0.41 -6.86
C GLY A 26 1.58 0.09 -7.52
N LYS A 27 1.11 -0.63 -8.53
CA LYS A 27 -0.16 -0.32 -9.19
C LYS A 27 -1.23 -1.27 -8.66
N LYS A 28 -2.24 -0.71 -8.01
CA LYS A 28 -3.42 -1.50 -7.67
C LYS A 28 -4.14 -1.90 -8.96
N MET A 29 -4.23 -3.20 -9.23
CA MET A 29 -4.98 -3.76 -10.38
C MET A 29 -6.47 -3.73 -10.07
N GLN A 30 -7.01 -2.56 -9.81
CA GLN A 30 -8.42 -2.45 -9.48
C GLN A 30 -9.18 -1.80 -10.63
N LYS A 31 -10.13 -2.54 -11.15
CA LYS A 31 -11.32 -1.94 -11.75
C LYS A 31 -12.14 -1.40 -10.59
N LYS A 32 -12.28 -0.11 -10.47
CA LYS A 32 -13.13 0.71 -9.58
C LYS A 32 -13.26 0.35 -8.08
N SER A 33 -13.15 -0.92 -7.64
CA SER A 33 -13.15 -1.30 -6.22
C SER A 33 -12.23 -2.48 -5.96
N GLY A 34 -11.57 -2.52 -4.79
CA GLY A 34 -10.84 -3.69 -4.32
C GLY A 34 -11.77 -4.88 -4.09
N ARG A 35 -11.19 -5.97 -3.65
CA ARG A 35 -12.00 -7.06 -3.12
C ARG A 35 -12.74 -6.57 -1.89
N THR A 36 -14.05 -6.72 -1.91
CA THR A 36 -14.93 -6.38 -0.80
C THR A 36 -14.94 -7.52 0.21
N GLU A 37 -15.48 -7.26 1.39
CA GLU A 37 -15.76 -8.28 2.40
C GLU A 37 -16.56 -9.45 1.81
N ARG A 38 -17.60 -9.15 1.04
CA ARG A 38 -18.42 -10.15 0.34
C ARG A 38 -17.59 -11.04 -0.59
N ASP A 39 -16.65 -10.47 -1.36
CA ASP A 39 -15.74 -11.26 -2.21
C ASP A 39 -14.85 -12.20 -1.39
N VAL A 40 -14.42 -11.77 -0.22
CA VAL A 40 -13.62 -12.58 0.71
C VAL A 40 -14.48 -13.69 1.30
N ALA A 41 -15.69 -13.35 1.78
CA ALA A 41 -16.63 -14.30 2.35
C ALA A 41 -16.99 -15.43 1.37
N HIS A 42 -17.30 -15.09 0.11
CA HIS A 42 -17.55 -16.10 -0.93
C HIS A 42 -16.34 -17.03 -1.13
N ARG A 43 -15.12 -16.52 -1.14
CA ARG A 43 -13.93 -17.36 -1.30
C ARG A 43 -13.62 -18.23 -0.09
N VAL A 44 -13.92 -17.75 1.11
CA VAL A 44 -13.81 -18.56 2.34
C VAL A 44 -14.88 -19.64 2.32
N ALA A 45 -16.13 -19.30 1.99
CA ALA A 45 -17.25 -20.25 1.84
C ALA A 45 -16.91 -21.40 0.87
N GLN A 46 -16.32 -21.08 -0.30
CA GLN A 46 -15.88 -22.08 -1.28
C GLN A 46 -14.81 -23.03 -0.73
N ARG A 47 -13.98 -22.60 0.22
CA ARG A 47 -12.91 -23.43 0.80
C ARG A 47 -13.33 -24.24 2.01
N THR A 48 -14.29 -23.71 2.76
CA THR A 48 -14.73 -24.29 4.05
C THR A 48 -16.04 -25.05 3.95
N GLY A 49 -16.83 -24.82 2.90
CA GLY A 49 -18.17 -25.39 2.75
C GLY A 49 -19.25 -24.63 3.55
N PHE A 50 -18.91 -23.56 4.27
CA PHE A 50 -19.90 -22.75 4.98
C PHE A 50 -20.74 -21.92 4.01
N HIS A 51 -21.95 -21.56 4.42
CA HIS A 51 -22.76 -20.62 3.67
C HIS A 51 -22.12 -19.21 3.68
N PRO A 52 -22.06 -18.50 2.53
CA PRO A 52 -21.43 -17.17 2.44
C PRO A 52 -21.95 -16.17 3.49
N GLY A 53 -23.26 -16.15 3.74
CA GLY A 53 -23.85 -15.26 4.75
C GLY A 53 -23.38 -15.53 6.18
N VAL A 54 -23.07 -16.78 6.54
CA VAL A 54 -22.47 -17.10 7.84
C VAL A 54 -21.06 -16.52 7.92
N VAL A 55 -20.27 -16.61 6.85
CA VAL A 55 -18.91 -16.05 6.82
C VAL A 55 -18.96 -14.54 6.87
N GLU A 56 -19.89 -13.88 6.18
CA GLU A 56 -20.09 -12.42 6.28
C GLU A 56 -20.41 -12.01 7.71
N ALA A 57 -21.32 -12.70 8.40
CA ALA A 57 -21.66 -12.42 9.79
C ALA A 57 -20.45 -12.60 10.73
N VAL A 58 -19.65 -13.63 10.55
CA VAL A 58 -18.43 -13.87 11.34
C VAL A 58 -17.39 -12.76 11.10
N LEU A 59 -17.22 -12.30 9.88
CA LEU A 59 -16.28 -11.20 9.55
C LEU A 59 -16.76 -9.89 10.17
N ALA A 60 -18.05 -9.58 10.12
CA ALA A 60 -18.63 -8.39 10.74
C ALA A 60 -18.45 -8.43 12.27
N ALA A 61 -18.83 -9.52 12.93
CA ALA A 61 -18.63 -9.70 14.36
C ALA A 61 -17.15 -9.61 14.77
N THR A 62 -16.23 -10.11 13.94
CA THR A 62 -14.79 -9.97 14.19
C THR A 62 -14.36 -8.49 14.19
N GLY A 63 -14.93 -7.67 13.30
CA GLY A 63 -14.69 -6.23 13.27
C GLY A 63 -15.15 -5.53 14.54
N GLU A 64 -16.35 -5.86 15.00
CA GLU A 64 -16.94 -5.31 16.24
C GLU A 64 -16.09 -5.66 17.47
N ILE A 65 -15.67 -6.92 17.61
CA ILE A 65 -14.79 -7.36 18.70
C ILE A 65 -13.44 -6.64 18.68
N ILE A 66 -12.86 -6.44 17.48
CA ILE A 66 -11.59 -5.68 17.35
C ILE A 66 -11.80 -4.24 17.83
N GLU A 67 -12.92 -3.60 17.49
CA GLU A 67 -13.26 -2.24 17.94
C GLU A 67 -13.39 -2.16 19.46
N GLU A 68 -14.10 -3.08 20.08
CA GLU A 68 -14.26 -3.18 21.54
C GLU A 68 -12.91 -3.32 22.24
N GLU A 69 -12.09 -4.28 21.85
CA GLU A 69 -10.79 -4.53 22.48
C GLU A 69 -9.81 -3.34 22.30
N LEU A 70 -9.81 -2.70 21.12
CA LEU A 70 -8.99 -1.52 20.90
C LEU A 70 -9.48 -0.30 21.69
N SER A 71 -10.77 -0.18 21.92
CA SER A 71 -11.37 0.88 22.76
C SER A 71 -10.97 0.73 24.22
N ASP A 72 -10.80 -0.51 24.69
CA ASP A 72 -10.28 -0.84 26.02
C ASP A 72 -8.73 -0.71 26.11
N GLY A 73 -8.09 -0.28 25.03
CA GLY A 73 -6.62 -0.13 24.96
C GLY A 73 -5.85 -1.43 24.76
N ARG A 74 -6.56 -2.54 24.46
CA ARG A 74 -5.93 -3.83 24.20
C ARG A 74 -5.58 -3.99 22.74
N SER A 75 -4.45 -4.61 22.45
CA SER A 75 -4.08 -4.98 21.07
C SER A 75 -4.70 -6.32 20.68
N VAL A 76 -5.18 -6.43 19.45
CA VAL A 76 -5.76 -7.67 18.92
C VAL A 76 -4.82 -8.29 17.89
N THR A 77 -4.42 -9.54 18.10
CA THR A 77 -3.56 -10.29 17.18
C THR A 77 -4.32 -11.44 16.53
N LEU A 78 -4.44 -11.40 15.21
CA LEU A 78 -5.02 -12.46 14.40
C LEU A 78 -3.89 -13.25 13.73
N ARG A 79 -3.78 -14.53 14.08
CA ARG A 79 -2.74 -15.43 13.56
C ARG A 79 -2.78 -15.50 12.03
N GLY A 80 -1.64 -15.27 11.38
CA GLY A 80 -1.51 -15.30 9.91
C GLY A 80 -2.03 -14.05 9.21
N ILE A 81 -2.60 -13.08 9.95
CA ILE A 81 -3.08 -11.80 9.43
C ILE A 81 -2.16 -10.69 9.95
N GLY A 82 -2.17 -10.45 11.27
CA GLY A 82 -1.39 -9.40 11.89
C GLY A 82 -2.00 -8.90 13.18
N SER A 83 -1.49 -7.79 13.68
CA SER A 83 -1.93 -7.17 14.94
C SER A 83 -2.47 -5.77 14.70
N PHE A 84 -3.58 -5.47 15.35
CA PHE A 84 -4.20 -4.15 15.40
C PHE A 84 -3.82 -3.50 16.74
N GLN A 85 -3.44 -2.23 16.71
CA GLN A 85 -2.99 -1.48 17.88
C GLN A 85 -3.42 -0.02 17.76
N THR A 86 -3.57 0.64 18.92
CA THR A 86 -3.88 2.06 19.02
C THR A 86 -2.62 2.85 19.32
N ALA A 87 -2.55 4.09 18.85
CA ALA A 87 -1.54 5.05 19.23
C ALA A 87 -2.21 6.33 19.69
N VAL A 88 -1.80 6.81 20.85
CA VAL A 88 -2.25 8.08 21.42
C VAL A 88 -1.20 9.16 21.27
N THR A 89 -1.60 10.41 21.30
CA THR A 89 -0.72 11.58 21.24
C THR A 89 -1.24 12.69 22.14
N SER A 90 -0.31 13.50 22.65
CA SER A 90 -0.60 14.73 23.38
C SER A 90 0.33 15.84 22.93
N LYS A 91 0.10 17.07 23.35
CA LYS A 91 1.13 18.13 23.33
C LYS A 91 2.22 17.80 24.35
N GLY A 92 3.41 18.35 24.17
CA GLY A 92 4.45 18.30 25.20
C GLY A 92 4.10 19.24 26.36
N PHE A 93 4.36 18.80 27.59
CA PHE A 93 4.21 19.56 28.83
C PHE A 93 5.52 19.52 29.61
N GLU A 94 5.77 20.55 30.44
CA GLU A 94 6.99 20.60 31.25
C GLU A 94 6.90 19.68 32.48
N HIS A 95 5.70 19.50 33.03
CA HIS A 95 5.46 18.65 34.18
C HIS A 95 4.53 17.49 33.83
N PRO A 96 4.76 16.29 34.38
CA PRO A 96 3.95 15.11 34.08
C PRO A 96 2.49 15.25 34.56
N GLU A 97 2.24 16.03 35.60
CA GLU A 97 0.92 16.27 36.17
C GLU A 97 0.03 17.10 35.24
N ASP A 98 0.60 17.85 34.30
CA ASP A 98 -0.13 18.66 33.32
C ASP A 98 -0.70 17.80 32.19
N VAL A 99 -0.28 16.54 32.06
CA VAL A 99 -0.81 15.60 31.06
C VAL A 99 -2.14 15.06 31.51
N LEU A 100 -3.19 15.85 31.35
CA LEU A 100 -4.55 15.48 31.74
C LEU A 100 -5.24 14.64 30.66
N PRO A 101 -6.21 13.77 31.01
CA PRO A 101 -6.90 12.89 30.05
C PRO A 101 -7.49 13.62 28.85
N HIS A 102 -8.00 14.83 29.02
CA HIS A 102 -8.56 15.64 27.92
C HIS A 102 -7.48 16.20 26.97
N SER A 103 -6.20 16.22 27.37
CA SER A 103 -5.08 16.63 26.50
C SER A 103 -4.55 15.50 25.63
N VAL A 104 -4.93 14.25 25.94
CA VAL A 104 -4.56 13.05 25.21
C VAL A 104 -5.67 12.67 24.23
N ARG A 105 -5.30 12.32 23.01
CA ARG A 105 -6.25 11.89 21.99
C ARG A 105 -5.71 10.71 21.20
N LEU A 106 -6.60 9.89 20.66
CA LEU A 106 -6.25 8.85 19.71
C LEU A 106 -5.62 9.49 18.47
N SER A 107 -4.38 9.12 18.17
CA SER A 107 -3.68 9.56 16.97
C SER A 107 -4.11 8.74 15.77
N ARG A 108 -4.09 7.41 15.92
CA ARG A 108 -4.45 6.46 14.86
C ARG A 108 -4.62 5.05 15.42
N VAL A 109 -5.38 4.25 14.70
CA VAL A 109 -5.30 2.79 14.73
C VAL A 109 -4.34 2.35 13.64
N TYR A 110 -3.41 1.45 13.93
CA TYR A 110 -2.49 0.91 12.94
C TYR A 110 -2.48 -0.61 12.94
N PHE A 111 -2.19 -1.14 11.77
CA PHE A 111 -2.11 -2.56 11.53
C PHE A 111 -0.65 -2.96 11.25
N LYS A 112 -0.17 -3.97 11.97
CA LYS A 112 1.13 -4.58 11.75
C LYS A 112 0.92 -5.98 11.16
N ALA A 113 1.28 -6.16 9.88
CA ALA A 113 1.13 -7.44 9.21
C ALA A 113 1.96 -8.55 9.88
N ASP A 114 1.39 -9.75 9.93
CA ASP A 114 2.10 -10.96 10.37
C ASP A 114 3.33 -11.24 9.49
N ARG A 115 4.39 -11.76 10.12
CA ARG A 115 5.64 -12.10 9.43
C ARG A 115 5.41 -13.12 8.32
N MET A 116 4.59 -14.14 8.57
CA MET A 116 4.30 -15.20 7.58
C MET A 116 3.54 -14.64 6.39
N LEU A 117 2.54 -13.77 6.63
CA LEU A 117 1.83 -13.06 5.56
C LEU A 117 2.81 -12.24 4.71
N THR A 118 3.67 -11.44 5.35
CA THR A 118 4.66 -10.62 4.66
C THR A 118 5.62 -11.46 3.82
N LEU A 119 6.12 -12.59 4.35
CA LEU A 119 7.00 -13.48 3.62
C LEU A 119 6.29 -14.17 2.44
N ALA A 120 5.04 -14.60 2.63
CA ALA A 120 4.25 -15.21 1.56
C ALA A 120 4.03 -14.23 0.39
N VAL A 121 3.72 -12.96 0.69
CA VAL A 121 3.55 -11.91 -0.33
C VAL A 121 4.88 -11.58 -1.00
N LYS A 122 6.00 -11.52 -0.26
CA LYS A 122 7.34 -11.30 -0.84
C LYS A 122 7.74 -12.36 -1.86
N ARG A 123 7.37 -13.62 -1.63
CA ARG A 123 7.63 -14.72 -2.57
C ARG A 123 6.90 -14.58 -3.91
N ALA A 124 5.83 -13.81 -3.97
CA ALA A 124 5.08 -13.59 -5.21
C ALA A 124 5.88 -12.82 -6.27
N GLY A 125 6.94 -12.10 -5.88
CA GLY A 125 7.74 -11.29 -6.77
C GLY A 125 6.98 -10.08 -7.33
N CYS A 126 7.63 -9.36 -8.24
CA CYS A 126 7.04 -8.17 -8.87
C CYS A 126 7.13 -8.27 -10.41
N HIS A 127 6.11 -7.78 -11.12
CA HIS A 127 6.16 -7.65 -12.57
C HIS A 127 5.81 -6.22 -13.00
N ARG A 128 6.51 -5.73 -14.02
CA ARG A 128 6.25 -4.41 -14.58
C ARG A 128 5.08 -4.47 -15.55
N ILE A 129 4.12 -3.56 -15.36
CA ILE A 129 3.09 -3.33 -16.37
C ILE A 129 3.76 -2.74 -17.62
N PRO A 130 3.43 -3.22 -18.83
CA PRO A 130 3.99 -2.65 -20.06
C PRO A 130 3.69 -1.16 -20.20
N PHE A 131 4.66 -0.38 -20.64
CA PHE A 131 4.55 1.08 -20.78
C PHE A 131 3.36 1.52 -21.64
N LYS A 132 2.99 0.73 -22.65
CA LYS A 132 1.85 1.01 -23.55
C LYS A 132 0.51 1.26 -22.83
N TYR A 133 0.38 0.83 -21.57
CA TYR A 133 -0.86 1.00 -20.81
C TYR A 133 -0.91 2.27 -19.95
N TYR A 134 0.21 2.99 -19.79
CA TYR A 134 0.24 4.15 -18.91
C TYR A 134 1.19 5.28 -19.34
N PHE A 135 1.98 5.08 -20.41
CA PHE A 135 2.78 6.15 -21.01
C PHE A 135 2.04 6.78 -22.19
N PRO A 136 2.19 8.11 -22.41
CA PRO A 136 1.68 8.80 -23.58
C PRO A 136 2.23 8.14 -24.87
N LYS A 137 1.40 8.11 -25.92
CA LYS A 137 1.78 7.48 -27.21
C LYS A 137 3.02 8.13 -27.85
N GLU A 138 3.18 9.44 -27.66
CA GLU A 138 4.29 10.23 -28.14
C GLU A 138 5.64 9.75 -27.57
N LEU A 139 5.67 9.33 -26.30
CA LEU A 139 6.85 8.77 -25.67
C LEU A 139 7.12 7.31 -26.08
N LEU A 140 6.11 6.60 -26.58
CA LEU A 140 6.26 5.23 -27.06
C LEU A 140 6.82 5.14 -28.48
N THR A 141 6.57 6.16 -29.31
CA THR A 141 7.05 6.23 -30.70
C THR A 141 8.54 6.60 -30.81
N GLN A 142 9.13 7.18 -29.81
CA GLN A 142 10.59 7.35 -29.73
C GLN A 142 11.26 5.99 -29.46
N LYS A 143 11.41 5.23 -30.53
CA LYS A 143 11.82 3.80 -30.58
C LYS A 143 13.12 3.42 -29.86
N ASN A 144 13.93 4.36 -29.39
CA ASN A 144 15.32 4.06 -29.06
C ASN A 144 15.64 3.80 -27.59
N TRP A 145 14.80 4.14 -26.64
CA TRP A 145 15.16 3.94 -25.24
C TRP A 145 14.58 2.66 -24.60
N LEU A 146 13.59 2.03 -25.23
CA LEU A 146 13.00 0.78 -24.74
C LEU A 146 13.74 -0.48 -25.22
N ILE A 147 14.45 -0.39 -26.35
CA ILE A 147 15.09 -1.53 -27.01
C ILE A 147 16.57 -1.69 -26.62
N ASN A 148 17.27 -0.60 -26.30
CA ASN A 148 18.73 -0.64 -26.13
C ASN A 148 19.25 -1.07 -24.75
N ARG A 149 18.41 -1.54 -23.85
CA ARG A 149 18.89 -2.08 -22.55
C ARG A 149 19.48 -3.49 -22.64
N ARG A 150 19.34 -4.20 -23.75
CA ARG A 150 20.00 -5.51 -23.94
C ARG A 150 21.51 -5.39 -24.21
N ASN A 151 22.02 -4.23 -24.62
CA ASN A 151 23.39 -4.06 -25.08
C ASN A 151 24.28 -3.12 -24.24
N GLY A 152 23.97 -2.89 -22.97
CA GLY A 152 24.93 -2.32 -22.00
C GLY A 152 25.55 -0.95 -22.30
N LYS A 153 25.12 -0.19 -23.32
CA LYS A 153 25.70 1.11 -23.66
C LYS A 153 24.91 2.25 -23.01
N ARG A 154 25.57 2.97 -22.10
CA ARG A 154 25.11 4.26 -21.53
C ARG A 154 24.83 5.25 -22.65
N MET A 155 23.58 5.66 -22.84
CA MET A 155 23.26 6.83 -23.65
C MET A 155 23.13 8.07 -22.80
N ARG A 156 23.82 9.11 -23.24
CA ARG A 156 23.81 10.48 -22.75
C ARG A 156 22.43 11.11 -23.04
N TRP A 157 21.75 11.60 -22.03
CA TRP A 157 20.41 12.16 -22.14
C TRP A 157 20.44 13.54 -22.80
N MET A 158 19.73 13.72 -23.90
CA MET A 158 19.28 15.04 -24.32
C MET A 158 18.06 15.45 -23.50
N LEU A 159 18.20 16.57 -22.84
CA LEU A 159 17.15 17.23 -22.07
C LEU A 159 16.01 17.66 -23.00
N ILE A 160 14.88 16.98 -22.91
CA ILE A 160 13.62 17.51 -23.40
C ILE A 160 12.82 17.92 -22.16
N SER A 161 12.71 19.24 -22.01
CA SER A 161 11.86 19.90 -21.02
C SER A 161 10.40 19.57 -21.33
N VAL A 162 9.77 18.73 -20.51
CA VAL A 162 8.32 18.54 -20.57
C VAL A 162 7.70 19.42 -19.51
N HIS A 163 7.10 20.51 -19.97
CA HIS A 163 6.23 21.35 -19.17
C HIS A 163 5.03 20.55 -18.66
N HIS A 164 4.72 20.78 -17.41
CA HIS A 164 3.48 20.52 -16.66
C HIS A 164 2.42 19.63 -17.34
N VAL A 165 2.20 18.46 -16.75
CA VAL A 165 0.87 17.86 -16.67
C VAL A 165 0.55 17.70 -15.18
N THR A 166 -0.20 18.64 -14.67
CA THR A 166 -1.00 18.56 -13.44
C THR A 166 -2.11 17.52 -13.65
N LEU A 167 -2.17 16.57 -12.79
CA LEU A 167 -3.36 15.79 -12.44
C LEU A 167 -3.41 15.67 -10.93
#